data_fdc94a46f169afcdae1d0cb05b2b461f
#
_entry.id   fdc94a46f169afcdae1d0cb05b2b461f
#
_cell.length_a   1.000
_cell.length_b   1.000
_cell.length_c   1.000
_cell.angle_alpha   90.00
_cell.angle_beta   90.00
_cell.angle_gamma   90.00
#
_symmetry.space_group_name_H-M   'P 1'
#
loop_
_entity.id
_entity.type
_entity.pdbx_description
1 polymer ?
#
loop_
_entity_poly.entity_id
_entity_poly.type
_entity_poly.pdbx_seq_one_letter_code
_entity_poly.pdbx_strand_id
1 'polypeptide(L)'
;MNRLLPALAAAAALLCATGLQAQTLDKVKKEGAITIGHRDSSIPFSYLDDKQSPIGYSMDICLKIAEAVKAELKLPNMAIKMAPVTSATRIPLMANGTIDLECGSTTNNAERQKQVAYAPTTFITANRFVSKKSSNVSNLDSLKGKTIVSTSGTTNIKQVTELNAARNLGMNILPAKDHAEAFLMVETGRAAAFVMDDILLYSLVASAKTPGDYVVSVEGLSVEPYGIMLRKDDPTFKAVVDKTVMALMKSGEIEKIYAKWFQSPVPPKGVNLNLPISAALKRQFAKPTDSPDPKLYE
;
A
#
# COMPACT_ATOMS: atom_id res chain seq x y z
N MET A 1 -50.18 53.74 32.79
CA MET A 1 -50.54 52.30 32.77
C MET A 1 -49.46 51.58 31.97
N ASN A 2 -48.47 51.08 32.67
CA ASN A 2 -47.31 50.39 32.08
C ASN A 2 -47.66 48.90 31.93
N ARG A 3 -47.47 48.36 30.73
CA ARG A 3 -47.44 46.93 30.50
C ARG A 3 -46.05 46.52 30.06
N LEU A 4 -45.32 45.88 30.94
CA LEU A 4 -44.07 45.20 30.68
C LEU A 4 -44.35 43.85 30.01
N LEU A 5 -43.80 43.64 28.83
CA LEU A 5 -43.73 42.35 28.14
C LEU A 5 -42.42 41.63 28.57
N PRO A 6 -42.46 40.38 28.98
CA PRO A 6 -41.22 39.63 29.22
C PRO A 6 -40.65 39.09 27.90
N ALA A 7 -39.37 39.41 27.64
CA ALA A 7 -38.59 38.82 26.54
C ALA A 7 -38.26 37.37 26.89
N LEU A 8 -38.84 36.41 26.15
CA LEU A 8 -38.39 35.02 26.16
C LEU A 8 -37.08 34.92 25.38
N ALA A 9 -35.98 34.71 26.10
CA ALA A 9 -34.71 34.32 25.50
C ALA A 9 -34.77 32.82 25.15
N ALA A 10 -34.97 32.51 23.87
CA ALA A 10 -34.82 31.16 23.34
C ALA A 10 -33.32 30.88 23.18
N ALA A 11 -32.76 30.16 24.15
CA ALA A 11 -31.43 29.58 24.03
C ALA A 11 -31.47 28.41 23.04
N ALA A 12 -31.12 28.66 21.79
CA ALA A 12 -30.90 27.60 20.80
C ALA A 12 -29.61 26.89 21.16
N ALA A 13 -29.75 25.73 21.83
CA ALA A 13 -28.65 24.79 22.00
C ALA A 13 -28.32 24.19 20.61
N LEU A 14 -27.29 24.72 19.95
CA LEU A 14 -26.64 24.04 18.84
C LEU A 14 -26.00 22.75 19.38
N LEU A 15 -26.75 21.67 19.31
CA LEU A 15 -26.19 20.32 19.38
C LEU A 15 -25.30 20.17 18.13
N CYS A 16 -24.00 20.41 18.29
CA CYS A 16 -22.98 19.90 17.37
C CYS A 16 -23.11 18.38 17.39
N ALA A 17 -23.92 17.83 16.48
CA ALA A 17 -23.85 16.44 16.14
C ALA A 17 -22.47 16.23 15.47
N THR A 18 -21.43 16.04 16.29
CA THR A 18 -20.22 15.37 15.83
C THR A 18 -20.70 14.00 15.39
N GLY A 19 -20.83 13.83 14.06
CA GLY A 19 -21.16 12.53 13.49
C GLY A 19 -20.16 11.52 14.09
N LEU A 20 -20.65 10.69 15.01
CA LEU A 20 -19.94 9.49 15.43
C LEU A 20 -19.80 8.64 14.16
N GLN A 21 -18.72 8.85 13.45
CA GLN A 21 -18.30 7.92 12.42
C GLN A 21 -18.05 6.62 13.17
N ALA A 22 -18.91 5.62 12.95
CA ALA A 22 -18.84 4.36 13.65
C ALA A 22 -17.41 3.84 13.60
N GLN A 23 -16.77 3.71 14.76
CA GLN A 23 -15.39 3.23 14.86
C GLN A 23 -15.32 1.84 14.24
N THR A 24 -14.22 1.50 13.61
CA THR A 24 -14.06 0.22 12.89
C THR A 24 -14.35 -0.98 13.80
N LEU A 25 -13.91 -0.94 15.06
CA LEU A 25 -14.18 -2.01 16.01
C LEU A 25 -15.70 -2.21 16.28
N ASP A 26 -16.48 -1.13 16.37
CA ASP A 26 -17.94 -1.21 16.56
C ASP A 26 -18.62 -1.76 15.31
N LYS A 27 -18.17 -1.35 14.11
CA LYS A 27 -18.64 -1.91 12.84
C LYS A 27 -18.37 -3.42 12.80
N VAL A 28 -17.12 -3.84 13.06
CA VAL A 28 -16.71 -5.26 13.04
C VAL A 28 -17.51 -6.05 14.07
N LYS A 29 -17.73 -5.51 15.26
CA LYS A 29 -18.53 -6.16 16.30
C LYS A 29 -19.99 -6.34 15.88
N LYS A 30 -20.58 -5.32 15.25
CA LYS A 30 -21.96 -5.35 14.75
C LYS A 30 -22.14 -6.31 13.60
N GLU A 31 -21.19 -6.33 12.66
CA GLU A 31 -21.27 -7.15 11.45
C GLU A 31 -20.76 -8.59 11.66
N GLY A 32 -20.05 -8.85 12.75
CA GLY A 32 -19.38 -10.13 12.98
C GLY A 32 -18.27 -10.44 11.96
N ALA A 33 -17.75 -9.41 11.28
CA ALA A 33 -16.78 -9.58 10.21
C ALA A 33 -15.86 -8.37 10.06
N ILE A 34 -14.60 -8.61 9.70
CA ILE A 34 -13.63 -7.60 9.24
C ILE A 34 -13.43 -7.74 7.73
N THR A 35 -13.34 -6.61 7.00
CA THR A 35 -13.14 -6.62 5.56
C THR A 35 -11.72 -6.17 5.20
N ILE A 36 -10.97 -7.05 4.54
CA ILE A 36 -9.59 -6.82 4.10
C ILE A 36 -9.58 -6.51 2.61
N GLY A 37 -9.10 -5.32 2.26
CA GLY A 37 -8.78 -4.94 0.88
C GLY A 37 -7.47 -5.59 0.43
N HIS A 38 -7.51 -6.38 -0.64
CA HIS A 38 -6.34 -7.05 -1.21
C HIS A 38 -6.09 -6.64 -2.65
N ARG A 39 -4.88 -6.90 -3.13
CA ARG A 39 -4.46 -6.67 -4.51
C ARG A 39 -4.43 -7.99 -5.28
N ASP A 40 -4.56 -7.90 -6.60
CA ASP A 40 -4.53 -9.08 -7.47
C ASP A 40 -3.15 -9.36 -8.07
N SER A 41 -2.26 -8.34 -8.11
CA SER A 41 -0.98 -8.44 -8.83
C SER A 41 0.19 -7.68 -8.19
N SER A 42 0.18 -7.49 -6.86
CA SER A 42 1.31 -6.84 -6.13
C SER A 42 2.22 -7.87 -5.47
N ILE A 43 2.88 -8.72 -6.27
CA ILE A 43 3.79 -9.78 -5.80
C ILE A 43 5.05 -9.14 -5.17
N PRO A 44 5.51 -9.59 -3.98
CA PRO A 44 4.96 -10.67 -3.14
C PRO A 44 4.10 -10.17 -1.97
N PHE A 45 3.56 -8.95 -2.00
CA PHE A 45 2.82 -8.32 -0.89
C PHE A 45 1.37 -8.78 -0.79
N SER A 46 0.66 -8.75 -1.93
CA SER A 46 -0.75 -9.10 -2.03
C SER A 46 -1.08 -9.44 -3.48
N TYR A 47 -1.42 -10.68 -3.73
CA TYR A 47 -1.73 -11.18 -5.07
C TYR A 47 -2.54 -12.48 -4.99
N LEU A 48 -3.10 -12.91 -6.11
CA LEU A 48 -3.89 -14.14 -6.17
C LEU A 48 -3.01 -15.34 -6.49
N ASP A 49 -3.18 -16.42 -5.73
CA ASP A 49 -2.58 -17.73 -6.04
C ASP A 49 -3.36 -18.46 -7.15
N ASP A 50 -2.96 -19.70 -7.48
CA ASP A 50 -3.62 -20.52 -8.49
C ASP A 50 -5.07 -20.88 -8.15
N LYS A 51 -5.46 -20.75 -6.86
CA LYS A 51 -6.81 -20.99 -6.36
C LYS A 51 -7.63 -19.71 -6.26
N GLN A 52 -7.11 -18.59 -6.77
CA GLN A 52 -7.70 -17.26 -6.65
C GLN A 52 -7.84 -16.79 -5.20
N SER A 53 -7.01 -17.30 -4.31
CA SER A 53 -6.94 -16.85 -2.93
C SER A 53 -5.92 -15.72 -2.77
N PRO A 54 -6.25 -14.62 -2.07
CA PRO A 54 -5.31 -13.55 -1.83
C PRO A 54 -4.24 -13.99 -0.81
N ILE A 55 -2.99 -13.93 -1.23
CA ILE A 55 -1.81 -14.29 -0.44
C ILE A 55 -0.75 -13.20 -0.52
N GLY A 56 0.25 -13.23 0.35
CA GLY A 56 1.39 -12.33 0.30
C GLY A 56 1.87 -11.85 1.67
N TYR A 57 2.96 -11.12 1.66
CA TYR A 57 3.61 -10.56 2.85
C TYR A 57 2.65 -9.67 3.66
N SER A 58 2.02 -8.70 3.02
CA SER A 58 1.06 -7.81 3.66
C SER A 58 -0.21 -8.55 4.08
N MET A 59 -0.61 -9.58 3.32
CA MET A 59 -1.75 -10.43 3.69
C MET A 59 -1.47 -11.21 4.97
N ASP A 60 -0.29 -11.82 5.12
CA ASP A 60 0.08 -12.53 6.36
C ASP A 60 0.07 -11.59 7.58
N ILE A 61 0.58 -10.36 7.43
CA ILE A 61 0.53 -9.35 8.49
C ILE A 61 -0.93 -8.99 8.84
N CYS A 62 -1.76 -8.75 7.83
CA CYS A 62 -3.16 -8.40 8.05
C CYS A 62 -3.99 -9.53 8.67
N LEU A 63 -3.68 -10.78 8.37
CA LEU A 63 -4.32 -11.91 9.04
C LEU A 63 -3.97 -11.95 10.52
N LYS A 64 -2.72 -11.61 10.91
CA LYS A 64 -2.35 -11.45 12.33
C LYS A 64 -3.09 -10.28 12.99
N ILE A 65 -3.30 -9.17 12.28
CA ILE A 65 -4.12 -8.06 12.77
C ILE A 65 -5.58 -8.50 12.94
N ALA A 66 -6.16 -9.24 11.99
CA ALA A 66 -7.52 -9.75 12.10
C ALA A 66 -7.69 -10.68 13.31
N GLU A 67 -6.73 -11.56 13.59
CA GLU A 67 -6.75 -12.39 14.79
C GLU A 67 -6.64 -11.56 16.09
N ALA A 68 -5.85 -10.48 16.09
CA ALA A 68 -5.79 -9.56 17.23
C ALA A 68 -7.13 -8.82 17.45
N VAL A 69 -7.79 -8.37 16.38
CA VAL A 69 -9.14 -7.76 16.44
C VAL A 69 -10.17 -8.74 16.97
N LYS A 70 -10.12 -9.99 16.50
CA LYS A 70 -10.99 -11.07 16.97
C LYS A 70 -10.85 -11.31 18.49
N ALA A 71 -9.61 -11.31 18.97
CA ALA A 71 -9.31 -11.45 20.40
C ALA A 71 -9.77 -10.24 21.21
N GLU A 72 -9.50 -9.02 20.74
CA GLU A 72 -9.90 -7.75 21.37
C GLU A 72 -11.41 -7.66 21.55
N LEU A 73 -12.17 -8.02 20.51
CA LEU A 73 -13.63 -7.99 20.51
C LEU A 73 -14.28 -9.21 21.17
N LYS A 74 -13.49 -10.23 21.54
CA LYS A 74 -13.99 -11.52 22.06
C LYS A 74 -14.99 -12.19 21.11
N LEU A 75 -14.73 -12.13 19.81
CA LEU A 75 -15.57 -12.69 18.75
C LEU A 75 -14.89 -13.93 18.11
N PRO A 76 -14.98 -15.11 18.72
CA PRO A 76 -14.26 -16.30 18.24
C PRO A 76 -14.66 -16.72 16.81
N ASN A 77 -15.86 -16.37 16.38
CA ASN A 77 -16.40 -16.70 15.05
C ASN A 77 -16.39 -15.51 14.08
N MET A 78 -15.60 -14.46 14.35
CA MET A 78 -15.48 -13.32 13.43
C MET A 78 -15.03 -13.78 12.04
N ALA A 79 -15.80 -13.44 11.02
CA ALA A 79 -15.46 -13.73 9.64
C ALA A 79 -14.41 -12.73 9.10
N ILE A 80 -13.57 -13.19 8.18
CA ILE A 80 -12.68 -12.33 7.40
C ILE A 80 -13.22 -12.29 5.98
N LYS A 81 -13.66 -11.12 5.53
CA LYS A 81 -14.11 -10.87 4.16
C LYS A 81 -12.96 -10.30 3.34
N MET A 82 -12.79 -10.79 2.11
CA MET A 82 -11.80 -10.30 1.17
C MET A 82 -12.46 -9.41 0.13
N ALA A 83 -11.88 -8.23 -0.14
CA ALA A 83 -12.38 -7.29 -1.13
C ALA A 83 -11.24 -6.88 -2.08
N PRO A 84 -11.35 -7.12 -3.40
CA PRO A 84 -10.32 -6.73 -4.35
C PRO A 84 -10.28 -5.20 -4.50
N VAL A 85 -9.08 -4.64 -4.45
CA VAL A 85 -8.83 -3.21 -4.66
C VAL A 85 -7.70 -2.97 -5.65
N THR A 86 -7.79 -1.87 -6.38
CA THR A 86 -6.71 -1.36 -7.23
C THR A 86 -5.93 -0.26 -6.51
N SER A 87 -4.80 0.17 -7.06
CA SER A 87 -4.07 1.34 -6.54
C SER A 87 -4.92 2.60 -6.55
N ALA A 88 -5.86 2.74 -7.49
CA ALA A 88 -6.74 3.90 -7.61
C ALA A 88 -7.94 3.85 -6.64
N THR A 89 -8.45 2.64 -6.32
CA THR A 89 -9.69 2.50 -5.53
C THR A 89 -9.46 2.30 -4.03
N ARG A 90 -8.26 1.84 -3.60
CA ARG A 90 -7.99 1.48 -2.20
C ARG A 90 -8.21 2.63 -1.21
N ILE A 91 -7.76 3.87 -1.52
CA ILE A 91 -7.91 5.02 -0.62
C ILE A 91 -9.39 5.44 -0.48
N PRO A 92 -10.16 5.66 -1.57
CA PRO A 92 -11.60 5.90 -1.46
C PRO A 92 -12.37 4.82 -0.71
N LEU A 93 -12.07 3.54 -0.95
CA LEU A 93 -12.75 2.42 -0.28
C LEU A 93 -12.39 2.32 1.21
N MET A 94 -11.19 2.72 1.59
CA MET A 94 -10.79 2.86 2.99
C MET A 94 -11.50 4.04 3.66
N ALA A 95 -11.48 5.20 3.03
CA ALA A 95 -12.04 6.43 3.59
C ALA A 95 -13.56 6.33 3.83
N ASN A 96 -14.30 5.65 2.91
CA ASN A 96 -15.74 5.45 3.07
C ASN A 96 -16.13 4.23 3.93
N GLY A 97 -15.14 3.45 4.42
CA GLY A 97 -15.37 2.30 5.29
C GLY A 97 -15.86 1.03 4.60
N THR A 98 -15.74 0.93 3.28
CA THR A 98 -16.01 -0.32 2.54
C THR A 98 -15.01 -1.41 2.94
N ILE A 99 -13.75 -1.06 3.16
CA ILE A 99 -12.71 -1.94 3.70
C ILE A 99 -12.21 -1.39 5.04
N ASP A 100 -11.75 -2.29 5.91
CA ASP A 100 -11.26 -1.97 7.26
C ASP A 100 -9.72 -1.93 7.32
N LEU A 101 -9.06 -2.77 6.52
CA LEU A 101 -7.62 -2.80 6.31
C LEU A 101 -7.33 -2.86 4.80
N GLU A 102 -6.27 -2.20 4.35
CA GLU A 102 -5.72 -2.43 3.00
C GLU A 102 -4.35 -3.07 3.14
N CYS A 103 -4.21 -4.25 2.56
CA CYS A 103 -3.11 -5.18 2.75
C CYS A 103 -2.35 -5.37 1.44
N GLY A 104 -1.86 -4.27 0.89
CA GLY A 104 -1.15 -4.25 -0.38
C GLY A 104 0.28 -3.73 -0.28
N SER A 105 0.74 -3.11 -1.35
CA SER A 105 2.02 -2.40 -1.48
C SER A 105 1.76 -0.90 -1.50
N THR A 106 1.44 -0.33 -0.32
CA THR A 106 0.97 1.05 -0.25
C THR A 106 1.95 1.95 0.46
N THR A 107 2.53 2.88 -0.30
CA THR A 107 3.40 3.92 0.22
C THR A 107 2.67 4.80 1.20
N ASN A 108 3.22 4.95 2.39
CA ASN A 108 2.85 5.92 3.38
C ASN A 108 3.54 7.26 3.06
N ASN A 109 2.76 8.32 2.86
CA ASN A 109 3.26 9.68 2.68
C ASN A 109 2.30 10.71 3.27
N ALA A 110 2.79 11.94 3.46
CA ALA A 110 2.04 13.02 4.09
C ALA A 110 0.72 13.39 3.38
N GLU A 111 0.66 13.24 2.05
CA GLU A 111 -0.55 13.54 1.29
C GLU A 111 -1.65 12.49 1.55
N ARG A 112 -1.27 11.20 1.55
CA ARG A 112 -2.20 10.10 1.83
C ARG A 112 -2.66 10.11 3.29
N GLN A 113 -1.80 10.49 4.24
CA GLN A 113 -2.17 10.64 5.65
C GLN A 113 -3.20 11.73 5.91
N LYS A 114 -3.48 12.62 4.95
CA LYS A 114 -4.64 13.53 5.03
C LYS A 114 -5.98 12.80 4.91
N GLN A 115 -6.01 11.62 4.31
CA GLN A 115 -7.21 10.86 3.98
C GLN A 115 -7.34 9.53 4.74
N VAL A 116 -6.21 8.89 5.06
CA VAL A 116 -6.13 7.57 5.69
C VAL A 116 -5.02 7.55 6.74
N ALA A 117 -4.95 6.49 7.56
CA ALA A 117 -3.87 6.24 8.50
C ALA A 117 -3.08 5.00 8.09
N TYR A 118 -1.91 4.84 8.68
CA TYR A 118 -1.02 3.71 8.44
C TYR A 118 -0.54 3.09 9.75
N ALA A 119 -0.34 1.79 9.76
CA ALA A 119 0.46 1.11 10.76
C ALA A 119 1.96 1.45 10.60
N PRO A 120 2.81 1.13 11.58
CA PRO A 120 4.25 1.26 11.42
C PRO A 120 4.73 0.59 10.13
N THR A 121 5.68 1.25 9.45
CA THR A 121 6.21 0.83 8.15
C THR A 121 6.74 -0.61 8.22
N THR A 122 6.25 -1.44 7.32
CA THR A 122 6.58 -2.87 7.26
C THR A 122 7.55 -3.24 6.13
N PHE A 123 7.77 -2.34 5.17
CA PHE A 123 8.71 -2.52 4.08
C PHE A 123 9.23 -1.16 3.58
N ILE A 124 10.42 -1.15 2.98
CA ILE A 124 11.03 0.03 2.37
C ILE A 124 11.50 -0.34 0.98
N THR A 125 11.11 0.45 -0.02
CA THR A 125 11.43 0.25 -1.43
C THR A 125 11.79 1.58 -2.09
N ALA A 126 12.14 1.57 -3.38
CA ALA A 126 12.47 2.76 -4.14
C ALA A 126 11.70 2.77 -5.47
N ASN A 127 11.23 3.95 -5.90
CA ASN A 127 10.67 4.10 -7.23
C ASN A 127 11.79 3.99 -8.28
N ARG A 128 11.61 3.11 -9.26
CA ARG A 128 12.55 2.84 -10.36
C ARG A 128 11.79 2.64 -11.67
N PHE A 129 12.45 2.20 -12.71
CA PHE A 129 11.79 1.71 -13.92
C PHE A 129 12.41 0.42 -14.42
N VAL A 130 11.60 -0.39 -15.10
CA VAL A 130 12.04 -1.57 -15.83
C VAL A 130 11.85 -1.34 -17.33
N SER A 131 12.79 -1.81 -18.13
CA SER A 131 12.73 -1.81 -19.60
C SER A 131 13.26 -3.12 -20.16
N LYS A 132 12.97 -3.39 -21.45
CA LYS A 132 13.73 -4.39 -22.17
C LYS A 132 15.16 -3.90 -22.41
N LYS A 133 16.14 -4.78 -22.31
CA LYS A 133 17.55 -4.46 -22.65
C LYS A 133 17.68 -3.93 -24.08
N SER A 134 16.89 -4.48 -25.01
CA SER A 134 16.83 -4.04 -26.41
C SER A 134 16.31 -2.62 -26.60
N SER A 135 15.66 -2.02 -25.61
CA SER A 135 15.16 -0.63 -25.66
C SER A 135 16.25 0.41 -25.43
N ASN A 136 17.43 0.00 -24.98
CA ASN A 136 18.58 0.87 -24.67
C ASN A 136 18.21 2.02 -23.70
N VAL A 137 17.38 1.70 -22.70
CA VAL A 137 16.96 2.62 -21.64
C VAL A 137 17.75 2.32 -20.39
N SER A 138 18.61 3.24 -19.95
CA SER A 138 19.52 3.05 -18.81
C SER A 138 19.29 4.03 -17.65
N ASN A 139 18.76 5.22 -17.94
CA ASN A 139 18.52 6.29 -16.98
C ASN A 139 17.30 7.12 -17.37
N LEU A 140 16.92 8.08 -16.54
CA LEU A 140 15.73 8.90 -16.77
C LEU A 140 15.81 9.71 -18.07
N ASP A 141 16.99 10.22 -18.44
CA ASP A 141 17.17 11.01 -19.67
C ASP A 141 16.98 10.18 -20.94
N SER A 142 17.30 8.89 -20.88
CA SER A 142 17.07 7.96 -22.00
C SER A 142 15.59 7.67 -22.26
N LEU A 143 14.69 8.10 -21.37
CA LEU A 143 13.24 8.03 -21.55
C LEU A 143 12.67 9.24 -22.32
N LYS A 144 13.48 10.26 -22.61
CA LYS A 144 13.05 11.47 -23.34
C LYS A 144 12.35 11.11 -24.64
N GLY A 145 11.15 11.67 -24.84
CA GLY A 145 10.30 11.46 -26.02
C GLY A 145 9.69 10.06 -26.15
N LYS A 146 9.93 9.16 -25.19
CA LYS A 146 9.41 7.79 -25.26
C LYS A 146 8.02 7.68 -24.62
N THR A 147 7.29 6.65 -25.05
CA THR A 147 6.07 6.21 -24.34
C THR A 147 6.50 5.32 -23.17
N ILE A 148 6.07 5.67 -21.98
CA ILE A 148 6.25 4.88 -20.75
C ILE A 148 4.90 4.55 -20.14
N VAL A 149 4.87 3.62 -19.19
CA VAL A 149 3.67 3.26 -18.45
C VAL A 149 3.91 3.35 -16.95
N SER A 150 2.89 3.67 -16.20
CA SER A 150 2.84 3.48 -14.75
C SER A 150 1.42 3.15 -14.29
N THR A 151 1.28 2.56 -13.10
CA THR A 151 -0.04 2.16 -12.61
C THR A 151 -0.81 3.35 -12.05
N SER A 152 -2.06 3.50 -12.47
CA SER A 152 -2.97 4.57 -12.00
C SER A 152 -3.13 4.55 -10.47
N GLY A 153 -3.17 5.74 -9.84
CA GLY A 153 -3.36 5.91 -8.39
C GLY A 153 -2.13 5.60 -7.54
N THR A 154 -0.94 5.45 -8.16
CA THR A 154 0.32 5.26 -7.46
C THR A 154 1.08 6.57 -7.26
N THR A 155 2.00 6.60 -6.30
CA THR A 155 2.99 7.68 -6.16
C THR A 155 3.91 7.73 -7.38
N ASN A 156 4.19 6.60 -8.00
CA ASN A 156 5.09 6.44 -9.12
C ASN A 156 4.61 7.21 -10.36
N ILE A 157 3.32 7.07 -10.75
CA ILE A 157 2.79 7.82 -11.90
C ILE A 157 2.79 9.32 -11.64
N LYS A 158 2.49 9.75 -10.38
CA LYS A 158 2.55 11.15 -9.99
C LYS A 158 3.97 11.69 -10.11
N GLN A 159 4.95 11.02 -9.48
CA GLN A 159 6.35 11.44 -9.49
C GLN A 159 6.95 11.49 -10.90
N VAL A 160 6.69 10.47 -11.74
CA VAL A 160 7.22 10.48 -13.10
C VAL A 160 6.57 11.55 -13.97
N THR A 161 5.30 11.89 -13.70
CA THR A 161 4.61 13.00 -14.37
C THR A 161 5.23 14.35 -13.98
N GLU A 162 5.50 14.55 -12.69
CA GLU A 162 6.17 15.75 -12.18
C GLU A 162 7.59 15.88 -12.73
N LEU A 163 8.37 14.79 -12.76
CA LEU A 163 9.72 14.76 -13.33
C LEU A 163 9.71 15.02 -14.84
N ASN A 164 8.73 14.47 -15.57
CA ASN A 164 8.55 14.72 -17.01
C ASN A 164 8.37 16.20 -17.30
N ALA A 165 7.51 16.87 -16.54
CA ALA A 165 7.25 18.30 -16.65
C ALA A 165 8.47 19.13 -16.23
N ALA A 166 9.05 18.87 -15.06
CA ALA A 166 10.16 19.64 -14.50
C ALA A 166 11.45 19.57 -15.35
N ARG A 167 11.69 18.43 -16.00
CA ARG A 167 12.90 18.21 -16.84
C ARG A 167 12.65 18.33 -18.34
N ASN A 168 11.43 18.69 -18.77
CA ASN A 168 11.04 18.79 -20.18
C ASN A 168 11.39 17.52 -21.00
N LEU A 169 11.07 16.36 -20.44
CA LEU A 169 11.44 15.08 -21.06
C LEU A 169 10.53 14.70 -22.22
N GLY A 170 9.35 15.30 -22.35
CA GLY A 170 8.42 15.02 -23.45
C GLY A 170 7.94 13.57 -23.50
N MET A 171 7.95 12.86 -22.37
CA MET A 171 7.44 11.48 -22.28
C MET A 171 5.93 11.44 -22.47
N ASN A 172 5.44 10.44 -23.20
CA ASN A 172 4.04 10.06 -23.23
C ASN A 172 3.78 9.02 -22.12
N ILE A 173 3.06 9.40 -21.06
CA ILE A 173 2.83 8.56 -19.88
C ILE A 173 1.48 7.89 -19.98
N LEU A 174 1.45 6.57 -20.13
CA LEU A 174 0.23 5.76 -20.21
C LEU A 174 -0.13 5.25 -18.80
N PRO A 175 -1.38 5.44 -18.35
CA PRO A 175 -1.88 4.82 -17.14
C PRO A 175 -2.27 3.36 -17.41
N ALA A 176 -1.91 2.44 -16.50
CA ALA A 176 -2.40 1.07 -16.47
C ALA A 176 -3.30 0.84 -15.25
N LYS A 177 -4.22 -0.11 -15.33
CA LYS A 177 -5.12 -0.47 -14.23
C LYS A 177 -4.36 -1.10 -13.05
N ASP A 178 -3.41 -1.98 -13.35
CA ASP A 178 -2.61 -2.70 -12.36
C ASP A 178 -1.17 -2.95 -12.85
N HIS A 179 -0.36 -3.59 -11.99
CA HIS A 179 1.06 -3.77 -12.27
C HIS A 179 1.32 -4.83 -13.35
N ALA A 180 0.47 -5.85 -13.46
CA ALA A 180 0.60 -6.88 -14.48
C ALA A 180 0.29 -6.33 -15.87
N GLU A 181 -0.77 -5.52 -16.01
CA GLU A 181 -1.08 -4.81 -17.25
C GLU A 181 0.05 -3.87 -17.66
N ALA A 182 0.58 -3.08 -16.71
CA ALA A 182 1.69 -2.18 -16.98
C ALA A 182 2.93 -2.92 -17.49
N PHE A 183 3.28 -4.03 -16.86
CA PHE A 183 4.42 -4.84 -17.28
C PHE A 183 4.18 -5.47 -18.66
N LEU A 184 2.97 -5.97 -18.94
CA LEU A 184 2.59 -6.49 -20.24
C LEU A 184 2.75 -5.45 -21.36
N MET A 185 2.52 -4.17 -21.09
CA MET A 185 2.74 -3.11 -22.06
C MET A 185 4.22 -2.96 -22.43
N VAL A 186 5.14 -3.24 -21.50
CA VAL A 186 6.58 -3.31 -21.79
C VAL A 186 6.93 -4.61 -22.54
N GLU A 187 6.36 -5.74 -22.13
CA GLU A 187 6.55 -7.04 -22.80
C GLU A 187 6.12 -7.02 -24.27
N THR A 188 5.04 -6.33 -24.57
CA THR A 188 4.51 -6.21 -25.95
C THR A 188 5.09 -5.05 -26.74
N GLY A 189 5.96 -4.23 -26.14
CA GLY A 189 6.57 -3.06 -26.80
C GLY A 189 5.65 -1.84 -26.94
N ARG A 190 4.47 -1.84 -26.29
CA ARG A 190 3.57 -0.66 -26.25
C ARG A 190 4.16 0.48 -25.42
N ALA A 191 5.01 0.16 -24.43
CA ALA A 191 5.75 1.12 -23.64
C ALA A 191 7.23 0.74 -23.60
N ALA A 192 8.12 1.73 -23.63
CA ALA A 192 9.57 1.54 -23.55
C ALA A 192 10.01 1.17 -22.12
N ALA A 193 9.30 1.64 -21.11
CA ALA A 193 9.58 1.36 -19.70
C ALA A 193 8.31 1.39 -18.86
N PHE A 194 8.33 0.67 -17.72
CA PHE A 194 7.35 0.74 -16.66
C PHE A 194 7.98 1.32 -15.40
N VAL A 195 7.44 2.43 -14.91
CA VAL A 195 7.89 3.14 -13.70
C VAL A 195 7.09 2.67 -12.50
N MET A 196 7.76 2.04 -11.51
CA MET A 196 7.14 1.43 -10.34
C MET A 196 8.22 1.16 -9.26
N ASP A 197 7.79 0.77 -8.08
CA ASP A 197 8.67 0.38 -7.00
C ASP A 197 9.48 -0.86 -7.34
N ASP A 198 10.77 -0.81 -7.07
CA ASP A 198 11.76 -1.78 -7.53
C ASP A 198 11.43 -3.22 -7.13
N ILE A 199 10.95 -3.44 -5.92
CA ILE A 199 10.56 -4.78 -5.46
C ILE A 199 9.45 -5.40 -6.29
N LEU A 200 8.47 -4.59 -6.74
CA LEU A 200 7.41 -5.04 -7.63
C LEU A 200 7.95 -5.31 -9.04
N LEU A 201 8.86 -4.46 -9.52
CA LEU A 201 9.54 -4.66 -10.79
C LEU A 201 10.38 -5.94 -10.80
N TYR A 202 11.19 -6.17 -9.75
CA TYR A 202 11.98 -7.41 -9.63
C TYR A 202 11.09 -8.65 -9.61
N SER A 203 9.96 -8.59 -8.92
CA SER A 203 9.02 -9.72 -8.85
C SER A 203 8.36 -10.02 -10.19
N LEU A 204 7.99 -8.99 -10.95
CA LEU A 204 7.43 -9.13 -12.30
C LEU A 204 8.47 -9.69 -13.28
N VAL A 205 9.69 -9.14 -13.26
CA VAL A 205 10.80 -9.63 -14.09
C VAL A 205 11.11 -11.10 -13.76
N ALA A 206 11.23 -11.45 -12.49
CA ALA A 206 11.51 -12.83 -12.08
C ALA A 206 10.39 -13.80 -12.48
N SER A 207 9.17 -13.30 -12.65
CA SER A 207 8.01 -14.08 -13.12
C SER A 207 7.82 -14.11 -14.63
N ALA A 208 8.60 -13.34 -15.40
CA ALA A 208 8.52 -13.26 -16.85
C ALA A 208 8.99 -14.57 -17.51
N LYS A 209 8.62 -14.76 -18.78
CA LYS A 209 9.10 -15.92 -19.58
C LYS A 209 10.60 -15.89 -19.80
N THR A 210 11.15 -14.69 -20.03
CA THR A 210 12.56 -14.42 -20.31
C THR A 210 13.10 -13.34 -19.38
N PRO A 211 13.31 -13.63 -18.08
CA PRO A 211 13.76 -12.61 -17.11
C PRO A 211 15.03 -11.89 -17.53
N GLY A 212 15.93 -12.58 -18.23
CA GLY A 212 17.21 -12.06 -18.73
C GLY A 212 17.09 -10.92 -19.76
N ASP A 213 15.90 -10.72 -20.36
CA ASP A 213 15.68 -9.69 -21.38
C ASP A 213 15.39 -8.31 -20.76
N TYR A 214 15.19 -8.24 -19.44
CA TYR A 214 14.81 -7.01 -18.75
C TYR A 214 15.95 -6.47 -17.90
N VAL A 215 15.89 -5.17 -17.65
CA VAL A 215 16.76 -4.47 -16.71
C VAL A 215 15.94 -3.48 -15.90
N VAL A 216 16.17 -3.47 -14.59
CA VAL A 216 15.63 -2.46 -13.66
C VAL A 216 16.71 -1.39 -13.49
N SER A 217 16.32 -0.11 -13.53
CA SER A 217 17.26 1.01 -13.39
C SER A 217 18.01 0.96 -12.04
N VAL A 218 19.27 1.36 -12.05
CA VAL A 218 20.08 1.43 -10.81
C VAL A 218 19.66 2.62 -9.97
N GLU A 219 19.40 3.76 -10.60
CA GLU A 219 18.98 4.99 -9.93
C GLU A 219 17.57 4.86 -9.38
N GLY A 220 17.40 5.13 -8.08
CA GLY A 220 16.09 5.27 -7.43
C GLY A 220 15.61 6.72 -7.55
N LEU A 221 14.33 6.90 -7.86
CA LEU A 221 13.70 8.23 -7.98
C LEU A 221 13.17 8.73 -6.63
N SER A 222 12.89 7.85 -5.69
CA SER A 222 12.42 8.16 -4.34
C SER A 222 12.57 6.97 -3.40
N VAL A 223 12.40 7.19 -2.09
CA VAL A 223 12.23 6.16 -1.07
C VAL A 223 10.75 6.04 -0.74
N GLU A 224 10.24 4.81 -0.73
CA GLU A 224 8.82 4.50 -0.60
C GLU A 224 8.59 3.58 0.61
N PRO A 225 8.27 4.11 1.81
CA PRO A 225 7.92 3.29 2.97
C PRO A 225 6.49 2.72 2.82
N TYR A 226 6.33 1.40 2.90
CA TYR A 226 5.03 0.74 2.86
C TYR A 226 4.48 0.49 4.25
N GLY A 227 3.18 0.71 4.42
CA GLY A 227 2.45 0.38 5.64
C GLY A 227 1.08 -0.22 5.34
N ILE A 228 0.56 -1.00 6.28
CA ILE A 228 -0.83 -1.44 6.25
C ILE A 228 -1.70 -0.21 6.46
N MET A 229 -2.63 0.04 5.54
CA MET A 229 -3.49 1.22 5.57
C MET A 229 -4.80 0.91 6.31
N LEU A 230 -5.27 1.87 7.09
CA LEU A 230 -6.50 1.82 7.86
C LEU A 230 -7.20 3.18 7.83
N ARG A 231 -8.42 3.23 8.38
CA ARG A 231 -9.20 4.47 8.39
C ARG A 231 -8.52 5.54 9.24
N LYS A 232 -8.55 6.79 8.74
CA LYS A 232 -8.14 7.96 9.50
C LYS A 232 -9.14 8.23 10.65
N ASP A 233 -8.66 8.88 11.69
CA ASP A 233 -9.46 9.36 12.82
C ASP A 233 -10.19 8.24 13.61
N ASP A 234 -9.60 7.02 13.60
CA ASP A 234 -10.01 5.86 14.37
C ASP A 234 -8.89 5.39 15.32
N PRO A 235 -8.62 6.13 16.41
CA PRO A 235 -7.48 5.86 17.28
C PRO A 235 -7.60 4.52 18.01
N THR A 236 -8.81 4.03 18.27
CA THR A 236 -9.02 2.76 18.96
C THR A 236 -8.64 1.57 18.07
N PHE A 237 -9.07 1.58 16.82
CA PHE A 237 -8.67 0.56 15.85
C PHE A 237 -7.17 0.66 15.53
N LYS A 238 -6.65 1.88 15.33
CA LYS A 238 -5.22 2.10 15.11
C LYS A 238 -4.37 1.54 16.25
N ALA A 239 -4.78 1.71 17.49
CA ALA A 239 -4.06 1.17 18.66
C ALA A 239 -3.93 -0.36 18.61
N VAL A 240 -4.99 -1.08 18.20
CA VAL A 240 -4.95 -2.55 18.03
C VAL A 240 -4.01 -2.94 16.89
N VAL A 241 -4.11 -2.25 15.75
CA VAL A 241 -3.27 -2.50 14.57
C VAL A 241 -1.78 -2.25 14.90
N ASP A 242 -1.46 -1.08 15.46
CA ASP A 242 -0.09 -0.69 15.80
C ASP A 242 0.53 -1.64 16.83
N LYS A 243 -0.21 -1.96 17.90
CA LYS A 243 0.21 -2.92 18.92
C LYS A 243 0.57 -4.27 18.31
N THR A 244 -0.26 -4.73 17.37
CA THR A 244 -0.05 -6.01 16.69
C THR A 244 1.21 -5.97 15.81
N VAL A 245 1.35 -4.97 14.95
CA VAL A 245 2.51 -4.84 14.05
C VAL A 245 3.80 -4.67 14.85
N MET A 246 3.80 -3.83 15.89
CA MET A 246 4.96 -3.68 16.79
C MET A 246 5.29 -4.98 17.55
N ALA A 247 4.29 -5.77 17.94
CA ALA A 247 4.54 -7.06 18.57
C ALA A 247 5.19 -8.07 17.60
N LEU A 248 4.75 -8.10 16.32
CA LEU A 248 5.40 -8.91 15.28
C LEU A 248 6.87 -8.51 15.07
N MET A 249 7.16 -7.20 15.09
CA MET A 249 8.54 -6.68 14.99
C MET A 249 9.37 -7.07 16.21
N LYS A 250 8.86 -6.82 17.40
CA LYS A 250 9.57 -7.10 18.66
C LYS A 250 9.86 -8.59 18.89
N SER A 251 8.96 -9.47 18.48
CA SER A 251 9.10 -10.92 18.63
C SER A 251 9.98 -11.57 17.54
N GLY A 252 10.34 -10.83 16.48
CA GLY A 252 11.01 -11.37 15.30
C GLY A 252 10.09 -12.18 14.38
N GLU A 253 8.79 -12.23 14.64
CA GLU A 253 7.82 -12.92 13.78
C GLU A 253 7.73 -12.24 12.39
N ILE A 254 7.86 -10.91 12.33
CA ILE A 254 7.86 -10.19 11.05
C ILE A 254 9.04 -10.59 10.16
N GLU A 255 10.19 -10.94 10.76
CA GLU A 255 11.36 -11.41 10.01
C GLU A 255 11.12 -12.82 9.43
N LYS A 256 10.38 -13.68 10.11
CA LYS A 256 9.97 -14.98 9.59
C LYS A 256 8.98 -14.83 8.43
N ILE A 257 8.00 -13.91 8.57
CA ILE A 257 7.09 -13.58 7.47
C ILE A 257 7.88 -13.01 6.29
N TYR A 258 8.85 -12.13 6.56
CA TYR A 258 9.75 -11.60 5.52
C TYR A 258 10.51 -12.71 4.80
N ALA A 259 11.15 -13.62 5.54
CA ALA A 259 11.90 -14.74 4.96
C ALA A 259 11.03 -15.64 4.07
N LYS A 260 9.79 -15.90 4.49
CA LYS A 260 8.81 -16.65 3.70
C LYS A 260 8.57 -16.02 2.31
N TRP A 261 8.46 -14.68 2.23
CA TRP A 261 8.02 -14.01 1.01
C TRP A 261 9.15 -13.44 0.16
N PHE A 262 10.32 -13.18 0.74
CA PHE A 262 11.45 -12.55 0.03
C PHE A 262 12.71 -13.42 -0.04
N GLN A 263 12.80 -14.49 0.75
CA GLN A 263 13.98 -15.34 0.82
C GLN A 263 13.67 -16.82 0.57
N SER A 264 12.43 -17.13 0.21
CA SER A 264 11.98 -18.48 -0.11
C SER A 264 11.20 -18.49 -1.42
N PRO A 265 11.06 -19.63 -2.09
CA PRO A 265 10.22 -19.75 -3.28
C PRO A 265 8.76 -19.43 -2.95
N VAL A 266 8.15 -18.51 -3.70
CA VAL A 266 6.74 -18.10 -3.50
C VAL A 266 5.84 -18.61 -4.63
N PRO A 267 4.59 -19.03 -4.30
CA PRO A 267 3.65 -19.47 -5.30
C PRO A 267 3.27 -18.31 -6.26
N PRO A 268 2.69 -18.60 -7.46
CA PRO A 268 2.52 -19.95 -8.00
C PRO A 268 3.77 -20.50 -8.69
N LYS A 269 4.70 -19.62 -9.10
CA LYS A 269 5.84 -19.96 -9.98
C LYS A 269 7.10 -20.41 -9.22
N GLY A 270 7.09 -20.41 -7.89
CA GLY A 270 8.27 -20.75 -7.09
C GLY A 270 9.42 -19.73 -7.20
N VAL A 271 9.11 -18.47 -7.53
CA VAL A 271 10.10 -17.40 -7.62
C VAL A 271 10.67 -17.13 -6.24
N ASN A 272 12.00 -17.14 -6.11
CA ASN A 272 12.72 -16.70 -4.92
C ASN A 272 13.51 -15.44 -5.25
N LEU A 273 13.19 -14.34 -4.60
CA LEU A 273 13.87 -13.06 -4.82
C LEU A 273 15.26 -13.01 -4.16
N ASN A 274 15.53 -13.92 -3.21
CA ASN A 274 16.76 -13.96 -2.42
C ASN A 274 17.14 -12.59 -1.82
N LEU A 275 16.13 -11.82 -1.42
CA LEU A 275 16.28 -10.45 -0.95
C LEU A 275 16.55 -10.42 0.56
N PRO A 276 17.75 -10.05 1.04
CA PRO A 276 18.00 -9.89 2.46
C PRO A 276 17.28 -8.65 3.01
N ILE A 277 16.94 -8.69 4.31
CA ILE A 277 16.39 -7.51 5.00
C ILE A 277 17.43 -6.39 4.98
N SER A 278 17.06 -5.23 4.43
CA SER A 278 17.95 -4.06 4.36
C SER A 278 18.28 -3.51 5.74
N ALA A 279 19.41 -2.81 5.87
CA ALA A 279 19.79 -2.14 7.11
C ALA A 279 18.73 -1.11 7.56
N ALA A 280 18.13 -0.37 6.63
CA ALA A 280 17.05 0.56 6.91
C ALA A 280 15.81 -0.15 7.48
N LEU A 281 15.41 -1.28 6.89
CA LEU A 281 14.27 -2.05 7.37
C LEU A 281 14.54 -2.71 8.74
N LYS A 282 15.76 -3.17 9.01
CA LYS A 282 16.15 -3.63 10.35
C LYS A 282 16.06 -2.52 11.40
N ARG A 283 16.52 -1.30 11.08
CA ARG A 283 16.35 -0.14 11.96
C ARG A 283 14.87 0.14 12.24
N GLN A 284 14.03 0.08 11.20
CA GLN A 284 12.58 0.27 11.31
C GLN A 284 11.94 -0.78 12.22
N PHE A 285 12.32 -2.06 12.13
CA PHE A 285 11.80 -3.10 13.01
C PHE A 285 12.25 -2.92 14.47
N ALA A 286 13.45 -2.40 14.69
CA ALA A 286 13.99 -2.12 16.03
C ALA A 286 13.34 -0.84 16.65
N LYS A 287 12.98 0.15 15.83
CA LYS A 287 12.34 1.40 16.26
C LYS A 287 11.18 1.73 15.32
N PRO A 288 10.02 1.07 15.51
CA PRO A 288 8.88 1.22 14.61
C PRO A 288 8.34 2.65 14.56
N THR A 289 8.05 3.13 13.35
CA THR A 289 7.38 4.41 13.11
C THR A 289 6.46 4.31 11.89
N ASP A 290 5.39 5.09 11.89
CA ASP A 290 4.49 5.34 10.75
C ASP A 290 4.69 6.74 10.18
N SER A 291 5.86 7.34 10.39
CA SER A 291 6.18 8.65 9.85
C SER A 291 6.08 8.66 8.32
N PRO A 292 5.48 9.70 7.72
CA PRO A 292 5.44 9.86 6.27
C PRO A 292 6.72 10.47 5.68
N ASP A 293 7.72 10.80 6.49
CA ASP A 293 8.97 11.41 6.05
C ASP A 293 9.93 10.34 5.50
N PRO A 294 10.20 10.33 4.17
CA PRO A 294 11.07 9.33 3.56
C PRO A 294 12.51 9.37 4.08
N LYS A 295 13.00 10.50 4.59
CA LYS A 295 14.36 10.65 5.13
C LYS A 295 14.65 9.74 6.33
N LEU A 296 13.61 9.34 7.06
CA LEU A 296 13.76 8.40 8.18
C LEU A 296 14.05 6.97 7.73
N TYR A 297 13.90 6.68 6.45
CA TYR A 297 14.03 5.36 5.85
C TYR A 297 15.25 5.22 4.92
N GLU A 298 16.08 6.25 4.84
CA GLU A 298 17.36 6.25 4.10
C GLU A 298 18.50 5.52 4.82
#